data_4bd929c6618b4b556e791fd327dc503e
#
_entry.id   4bd929c6618b4b556e791fd327dc503e
#
_cell.length_a   1.000
_cell.length_b   1.000
_cell.length_c   1.000
_cell.angle_alpha   90.00
_cell.angle_beta   90.00
_cell.angle_gamma   90.00
#
_symmetry.space_group_name_H-M   'P 1'
#
loop_
_entity.id
_entity.type
_entity.pdbx_description
1 polymer ?
#
loop_
_entity_poly.entity_id
_entity_poly.type
_entity_poly.pdbx_seq_one_letter_code
_entity_poly.pdbx_strand_id
1 'polypeptide(L)'
;MGGQHPRQRKHIFLYLACWLSLLLVFTGCAPLYSQQYDEEGGLFQRTTEAGQLLSEANSSFEKGDFSASFKKSQEILTRFPQKYGDRALYMMGMIYADPEYIYAKHEISVYYFDRLVKEYPASALTNQAKIWIGLLHQNMDYEKRVDKNIEQISSLKNELSSQKKQINNLLNQLKKLKEIDLGIEEKKREALPKIGQ
;
A
#
# COMPACT_ATOMS: atom_id res chain seq x y z
N MET A 1 -28.66 -21.45 64.05
CA MET A 1 -29.14 -22.44 63.01
C MET A 1 -29.43 -21.72 61.75
N GLY A 2 -28.51 -21.70 60.79
CA GLY A 2 -28.60 -20.95 59.54
C GLY A 2 -28.39 -21.89 58.36
N GLY A 3 -29.49 -22.28 57.75
CA GLY A 3 -29.47 -23.08 56.54
C GLY A 3 -29.04 -22.25 55.34
N GLN A 4 -27.86 -22.50 54.79
CA GLN A 4 -27.40 -21.87 53.56
C GLN A 4 -28.01 -22.63 52.38
N HIS A 5 -28.71 -21.89 51.50
CA HIS A 5 -29.42 -22.39 50.34
C HIS A 5 -28.46 -22.99 49.30
N PRO A 6 -28.64 -24.22 48.84
CA PRO A 6 -27.79 -24.90 47.87
C PRO A 6 -27.96 -24.37 46.41
N ARG A 7 -28.89 -23.44 46.18
CA ARG A 7 -29.14 -22.89 44.80
C ARG A 7 -28.11 -21.89 44.31
N GLN A 8 -27.47 -21.11 45.20
CA GLN A 8 -26.48 -20.09 44.78
C GLN A 8 -25.16 -20.70 44.31
N ARG A 9 -24.74 -21.84 44.81
CA ARG A 9 -23.50 -22.49 44.36
C ARG A 9 -23.54 -22.97 42.90
N LYS A 10 -24.70 -23.38 42.37
CA LYS A 10 -24.82 -23.85 40.99
C LYS A 10 -24.65 -22.74 39.98
N HIS A 11 -25.10 -21.53 40.26
CA HIS A 11 -24.92 -20.40 39.34
C HIS A 11 -23.48 -19.89 39.30
N ILE A 12 -22.76 -19.95 40.44
CA ILE A 12 -21.35 -19.57 40.50
C ILE A 12 -20.48 -20.52 39.66
N PHE A 13 -20.75 -21.83 39.73
CA PHE A 13 -20.06 -22.80 38.87
C PHE A 13 -20.39 -22.65 37.37
N LEU A 14 -21.60 -22.27 37.05
CA LEU A 14 -21.99 -21.97 35.64
C LEU A 14 -21.29 -20.73 35.09
N TYR A 15 -21.18 -19.67 35.89
CA TYR A 15 -20.44 -18.45 35.48
C TYR A 15 -18.93 -18.69 35.38
N LEU A 16 -18.34 -19.47 36.30
CA LEU A 16 -16.93 -19.87 36.24
C LEU A 16 -16.65 -20.76 35.03
N ALA A 17 -17.53 -21.70 34.71
CA ALA A 17 -17.39 -22.54 33.49
C ALA A 17 -17.53 -21.72 32.20
N CYS A 18 -18.44 -20.74 32.17
CA CYS A 18 -18.62 -19.84 31.05
C CYS A 18 -17.42 -18.90 30.87
N TRP A 19 -16.84 -18.39 31.96
CA TRP A 19 -15.62 -17.55 31.91
C TRP A 19 -14.39 -18.36 31.49
N LEU A 20 -14.30 -19.62 31.95
CA LEU A 20 -13.21 -20.51 31.53
C LEU A 20 -13.30 -20.89 30.02
N SER A 21 -14.52 -21.11 29.53
CA SER A 21 -14.73 -21.36 28.07
C SER A 21 -14.46 -20.11 27.22
N LEU A 22 -14.75 -18.91 27.74
CA LEU A 22 -14.45 -17.66 27.02
C LEU A 22 -12.94 -17.38 26.94
N LEU A 23 -12.18 -17.76 27.99
CA LEU A 23 -10.71 -17.66 27.97
C LEU A 23 -10.04 -18.63 26.98
N LEU A 24 -10.64 -19.81 26.76
CA LEU A 24 -10.13 -20.77 25.78
C LEU A 24 -10.35 -20.33 24.32
N VAL A 25 -11.34 -19.48 24.05
CA VAL A 25 -11.59 -18.94 22.70
C VAL A 25 -10.57 -17.84 22.35
N PHE A 26 -10.03 -17.13 23.32
CA PHE A 26 -9.01 -16.09 23.08
C PHE A 26 -7.58 -16.60 22.90
N THR A 27 -7.29 -17.85 23.27
CA THR A 27 -5.98 -18.48 23.04
C THR A 27 -5.87 -19.20 21.69
N GLY A 28 -6.92 -19.19 20.86
CA GLY A 28 -7.06 -19.97 19.64
C GLY A 28 -6.63 -19.30 18.33
N CYS A 29 -6.01 -18.13 18.34
CA CYS A 29 -5.44 -17.52 17.14
C CYS A 29 -3.94 -17.24 17.32
N ALA A 30 -3.18 -18.29 17.64
CA ALA A 30 -1.80 -18.30 17.17
C ALA A 30 -1.88 -18.67 15.67
N PRO A 31 -1.31 -17.87 14.75
CA PRO A 31 -1.20 -18.30 13.37
C PRO A 31 -0.32 -19.54 13.37
N LEU A 32 -0.90 -20.69 13.09
CA LEU A 32 -0.19 -21.89 12.72
C LEU A 32 0.43 -21.67 11.33
N TYR A 33 1.26 -20.65 11.23
CA TYR A 33 2.30 -20.61 10.23
C TYR A 33 3.47 -21.41 10.81
N SER A 34 3.24 -22.70 11.07
CA SER A 34 4.31 -23.64 11.29
C SER A 34 5.03 -23.77 9.97
N GLN A 35 6.12 -23.06 9.83
CA GLN A 35 7.25 -23.41 9.00
C GLN A 35 7.49 -24.93 9.16
N GLN A 36 6.92 -25.70 8.26
CA GLN A 36 7.37 -27.04 8.01
C GLN A 36 8.68 -26.91 7.23
N TYR A 37 9.73 -26.50 7.94
CA TYR A 37 11.09 -26.66 7.49
C TYR A 37 11.55 -28.01 8.03
N ASP A 38 11.91 -28.87 7.11
CA ASP A 38 12.48 -30.19 7.23
C ASP A 38 13.27 -30.38 8.54
N GLU A 39 12.64 -31.00 9.54
CA GLU A 39 13.28 -31.65 10.67
C GLU A 39 13.84 -33.01 10.22
N GLU A 40 14.80 -32.98 9.30
CA GLU A 40 15.75 -34.06 9.18
C GLU A 40 17.16 -33.55 9.53
N GLY A 41 17.52 -33.69 10.78
CA GLY A 41 18.90 -33.40 11.17
C GLY A 41 19.07 -33.17 12.64
N GLY A 42 19.30 -34.28 13.34
CA GLY A 42 19.66 -34.26 14.75
C GLY A 42 20.84 -33.36 15.08
N LEU A 43 20.88 -32.91 16.28
CA LEU A 43 21.85 -32.33 17.25
C LEU A 43 23.26 -31.87 16.80
N PHE A 44 23.62 -31.92 15.50
CA PHE A 44 24.85 -31.41 14.90
C PHE A 44 24.57 -30.75 13.53
N GLN A 45 23.62 -29.83 13.47
CA GLN A 45 23.55 -28.99 12.28
C GLN A 45 24.69 -27.98 12.33
N ARG A 46 25.87 -28.39 11.81
CA ARG A 46 26.85 -27.42 11.32
C ARG A 46 26.13 -26.56 10.31
N THR A 47 25.80 -25.34 10.72
CA THR A 47 25.23 -24.33 9.79
C THR A 47 26.18 -24.28 8.61
N THR A 48 25.74 -24.75 7.45
CA THR A 48 26.55 -24.65 6.24
C THR A 48 26.79 -23.18 5.95
N GLU A 49 27.94 -22.84 5.37
CA GLU A 49 28.28 -21.47 4.98
C GLU A 49 27.09 -20.78 4.25
N ALA A 50 26.47 -21.51 3.34
CA ALA A 50 25.27 -21.05 2.64
C ALA A 50 24.07 -20.74 3.57
N GLY A 51 23.87 -21.54 4.61
CA GLY A 51 22.82 -21.29 5.62
C GLY A 51 23.13 -20.09 6.49
N GLN A 52 24.41 -19.87 6.82
CA GLN A 52 24.84 -18.67 7.55
C GLN A 52 24.60 -17.40 6.73
N LEU A 53 25.01 -17.39 5.45
CA LEU A 53 24.75 -16.26 4.56
C LEU A 53 23.26 -15.95 4.42
N LEU A 54 22.40 -16.98 4.33
CA LEU A 54 20.96 -16.79 4.27
C LEU A 54 20.42 -16.19 5.56
N SER A 55 20.85 -16.69 6.72
CA SER A 55 20.46 -16.14 8.03
C SER A 55 20.90 -14.69 8.19
N GLU A 56 22.12 -14.36 7.75
CA GLU A 56 22.62 -12.99 7.79
C GLU A 56 21.90 -12.08 6.81
N ALA A 57 21.54 -12.56 5.61
CA ALA A 57 20.72 -11.81 4.66
C ALA A 57 19.35 -11.47 5.26
N ASN A 58 18.67 -12.45 5.86
CA ASN A 58 17.40 -12.26 6.55
C ASN A 58 17.52 -11.24 7.70
N SER A 59 18.53 -11.42 8.57
CA SER A 59 18.76 -10.50 9.69
C SER A 59 19.05 -9.07 9.24
N SER A 60 19.77 -8.90 8.13
CA SER A 60 20.03 -7.57 7.55
C SER A 60 18.73 -6.95 7.01
N PHE A 61 17.90 -7.75 6.35
CA PHE A 61 16.59 -7.31 5.86
C PHE A 61 15.67 -6.83 7.00
N GLU A 62 15.54 -7.65 8.06
CA GLU A 62 14.73 -7.31 9.24
C GLU A 62 15.19 -6.03 9.97
N LYS A 63 16.47 -5.69 9.85
CA LYS A 63 17.05 -4.44 10.39
C LYS A 63 16.94 -3.25 9.45
N GLY A 64 16.36 -3.42 8.26
CA GLY A 64 16.31 -2.38 7.23
C GLY A 64 17.65 -2.15 6.49
N ASP A 65 18.69 -2.97 6.77
CA ASP A 65 19.94 -2.92 6.00
C ASP A 65 19.78 -3.69 4.68
N PHE A 66 18.97 -3.10 3.79
CA PHE A 66 18.65 -3.68 2.49
C PHE A 66 19.89 -3.89 1.62
N SER A 67 20.88 -3.01 1.77
CA SER A 67 22.13 -3.08 1.00
C SER A 67 22.95 -4.31 1.39
N ALA A 68 23.12 -4.57 2.68
CA ALA A 68 23.81 -5.74 3.19
C ALA A 68 23.04 -7.02 2.86
N SER A 69 21.70 -7.01 3.01
CA SER A 69 20.83 -8.14 2.66
C SER A 69 20.96 -8.50 1.17
N PHE A 70 20.91 -7.50 0.29
CA PHE A 70 21.07 -7.68 -1.15
C PHE A 70 22.42 -8.29 -1.51
N LYS A 71 23.52 -7.75 -0.95
CA LYS A 71 24.88 -8.26 -1.20
C LYS A 71 25.03 -9.72 -0.81
N LYS A 72 24.50 -10.10 0.36
CA LYS A 72 24.53 -11.49 0.84
C LYS A 72 23.67 -12.41 -0.03
N SER A 73 22.50 -11.96 -0.44
CA SER A 73 21.61 -12.68 -1.36
C SER A 73 22.28 -12.89 -2.73
N GLN A 74 23.01 -11.89 -3.23
CA GLN A 74 23.78 -12.00 -4.46
C GLN A 74 24.93 -13.01 -4.33
N GLU A 75 25.60 -13.02 -3.19
CA GLU A 75 26.66 -14.02 -2.91
C GLU A 75 26.08 -15.44 -2.87
N ILE A 76 24.92 -15.64 -2.23
CA ILE A 76 24.23 -16.95 -2.23
C ILE A 76 23.88 -17.37 -3.66
N LEU A 77 23.31 -16.47 -4.46
CA LEU A 77 22.94 -16.76 -5.84
C LEU A 77 24.14 -17.14 -6.70
N THR A 78 25.32 -16.56 -6.43
CA THR A 78 26.55 -16.82 -7.17
C THR A 78 27.22 -18.12 -6.72
N ARG A 79 27.32 -18.36 -5.41
CA ARG A 79 28.12 -19.47 -4.86
C ARG A 79 27.31 -20.73 -4.57
N PHE A 80 26.03 -20.57 -4.28
CA PHE A 80 25.15 -21.65 -3.82
C PHE A 80 23.80 -21.68 -4.54
N PRO A 81 23.75 -21.48 -5.89
CA PRO A 81 22.47 -21.30 -6.61
C PRO A 81 21.55 -22.51 -6.46
N GLN A 82 22.08 -23.72 -6.47
CA GLN A 82 21.30 -24.97 -6.39
C GLN A 82 20.66 -25.18 -5.00
N LYS A 83 21.23 -24.61 -3.94
CA LYS A 83 20.79 -24.87 -2.58
C LYS A 83 19.80 -23.80 -2.06
N TYR A 84 20.08 -22.53 -2.34
CA TYR A 84 19.35 -21.39 -1.80
C TYR A 84 19.13 -20.26 -2.82
N GLY A 85 19.33 -20.54 -4.11
CA GLY A 85 19.16 -19.53 -5.15
C GLY A 85 17.74 -19.00 -5.24
N ASP A 86 16.76 -19.85 -5.01
CA ASP A 86 15.34 -19.47 -4.93
C ASP A 86 15.08 -18.49 -3.78
N ARG A 87 15.64 -18.74 -2.59
CA ARG A 87 15.51 -17.87 -1.42
C ARG A 87 16.24 -16.55 -1.63
N ALA A 88 17.40 -16.60 -2.28
CA ALA A 88 18.15 -15.38 -2.61
C ALA A 88 17.39 -14.50 -3.61
N LEU A 89 16.82 -15.06 -4.67
CA LEU A 89 16.00 -14.32 -5.62
C LEU A 89 14.73 -13.77 -4.97
N TYR A 90 14.10 -14.56 -4.10
CA TYR A 90 12.93 -14.09 -3.34
C TYR A 90 13.28 -12.89 -2.46
N MET A 91 14.40 -12.96 -1.71
CA MET A 91 14.88 -11.86 -0.87
C MET A 91 15.18 -10.61 -1.69
N MET A 92 15.85 -10.75 -2.85
CA MET A 92 16.11 -9.63 -3.74
C MET A 92 14.81 -8.98 -4.25
N GLY A 93 13.81 -9.80 -4.58
CA GLY A 93 12.47 -9.30 -4.94
C GLY A 93 11.82 -8.52 -3.80
N MET A 94 11.87 -9.05 -2.58
CA MET A 94 11.32 -8.41 -1.39
C MET A 94 11.99 -7.07 -1.08
N ILE A 95 13.33 -6.98 -1.20
CA ILE A 95 14.08 -5.73 -0.97
C ILE A 95 13.58 -4.61 -1.90
N TYR A 96 13.39 -4.89 -3.19
CA TYR A 96 12.92 -3.88 -4.15
C TYR A 96 11.42 -3.62 -4.07
N ALA A 97 10.64 -4.49 -3.40
CA ALA A 97 9.22 -4.26 -3.10
C ALA A 97 9.02 -3.44 -1.82
N ASP A 98 10.02 -3.36 -0.95
CA ASP A 98 9.90 -2.72 0.36
C ASP A 98 9.84 -1.19 0.20
N PRO A 99 8.78 -0.53 0.71
CA PRO A 99 8.61 0.92 0.58
C PRO A 99 9.63 1.73 1.41
N GLU A 100 10.30 1.13 2.40
CA GLU A 100 11.33 1.78 3.19
C GLU A 100 12.68 1.81 2.48
N TYR A 101 12.84 1.02 1.43
CA TYR A 101 14.07 1.05 0.63
C TYR A 101 14.07 2.21 -0.35
N ILE A 102 15.00 3.17 -0.17
CA ILE A 102 15.07 4.39 -0.99
C ILE A 102 15.28 4.14 -2.49
N TYR A 103 15.76 2.95 -2.86
CA TYR A 103 15.92 2.51 -4.25
C TYR A 103 14.86 1.48 -4.66
N ALA A 104 13.75 1.38 -3.90
CA ALA A 104 12.65 0.49 -4.25
C ALA A 104 12.13 0.80 -5.67
N LYS A 105 11.95 -0.27 -6.45
CA LYS A 105 11.38 -0.19 -7.81
C LYS A 105 10.61 -1.45 -8.09
N HIS A 106 9.32 -1.31 -8.33
CA HIS A 106 8.42 -2.43 -8.58
C HIS A 106 8.86 -3.28 -9.77
N GLU A 107 9.38 -2.66 -10.84
CA GLU A 107 9.87 -3.37 -12.02
C GLU A 107 11.07 -4.27 -11.70
N ILE A 108 11.98 -3.81 -10.82
CA ILE A 108 13.14 -4.61 -10.41
C ILE A 108 12.70 -5.75 -9.49
N SER A 109 11.75 -5.51 -8.61
CA SER A 109 11.16 -6.55 -7.77
C SER A 109 10.52 -7.65 -8.63
N VAL A 110 9.68 -7.27 -9.61
CA VAL A 110 9.07 -8.20 -10.57
C VAL A 110 10.13 -8.99 -11.31
N TYR A 111 11.23 -8.37 -11.73
CA TYR A 111 12.33 -9.05 -12.41
C TYR A 111 12.92 -10.20 -11.56
N TYR A 112 13.16 -9.98 -10.26
CA TYR A 112 13.70 -11.02 -9.39
C TYR A 112 12.71 -12.14 -9.11
N PHE A 113 11.43 -11.81 -8.88
CA PHE A 113 10.39 -12.81 -8.71
C PHE A 113 10.13 -13.62 -9.98
N ASP A 114 10.17 -13.01 -11.17
CA ASP A 114 10.07 -13.68 -12.45
C ASP A 114 11.24 -14.66 -12.66
N ARG A 115 12.45 -14.26 -12.30
CA ARG A 115 13.61 -15.14 -12.33
C ARG A 115 13.40 -16.35 -11.42
N LEU A 116 12.91 -16.14 -10.19
CA LEU A 116 12.61 -17.24 -9.27
C LEU A 116 11.64 -18.23 -9.91
N VAL A 117 10.53 -17.73 -10.46
CA VAL A 117 9.50 -18.59 -11.09
C VAL A 117 10.06 -19.38 -12.28
N LYS A 118 10.97 -18.79 -13.06
CA LYS A 118 11.56 -19.41 -14.26
C LYS A 118 12.72 -20.35 -13.93
N GLU A 119 13.61 -19.94 -13.03
CA GLU A 119 14.83 -20.69 -12.72
C GLU A 119 14.58 -21.79 -11.67
N TYR A 120 13.57 -21.61 -10.80
CA TYR A 120 13.24 -22.54 -9.71
C TYR A 120 11.75 -22.90 -9.67
N PRO A 121 11.18 -23.48 -10.74
CA PRO A 121 9.73 -23.73 -10.85
C PRO A 121 9.20 -24.72 -9.79
N ALA A 122 10.06 -25.57 -9.23
CA ALA A 122 9.69 -26.53 -8.17
C ALA A 122 9.85 -25.94 -6.75
N SER A 123 10.32 -24.71 -6.60
CA SER A 123 10.47 -24.08 -5.28
C SER A 123 9.11 -23.83 -4.61
N ALA A 124 9.05 -24.03 -3.30
CA ALA A 124 7.89 -23.66 -2.50
C ALA A 124 7.55 -22.15 -2.55
N LEU A 125 8.54 -21.31 -2.90
CA LEU A 125 8.39 -19.86 -3.03
C LEU A 125 7.76 -19.41 -4.37
N THR A 126 7.68 -20.31 -5.35
CA THR A 126 7.18 -19.98 -6.70
C THR A 126 5.76 -19.43 -6.69
N ASN A 127 4.86 -19.99 -5.89
CA ASN A 127 3.48 -19.50 -5.79
C ASN A 127 3.42 -18.12 -5.10
N GLN A 128 4.22 -17.90 -4.07
CA GLN A 128 4.32 -16.61 -3.39
C GLN A 128 4.89 -15.54 -4.34
N ALA A 129 5.93 -15.88 -5.10
CA ALA A 129 6.50 -14.97 -6.10
C ALA A 129 5.47 -14.55 -7.16
N LYS A 130 4.64 -15.48 -7.66
CA LYS A 130 3.54 -15.17 -8.60
C LYS A 130 2.51 -14.21 -8.01
N ILE A 131 2.18 -14.36 -6.72
CA ILE A 131 1.28 -13.44 -6.03
C ILE A 131 1.90 -12.05 -5.97
N TRP A 132 3.18 -11.94 -5.59
CA TRP A 132 3.89 -10.67 -5.55
C TRP A 132 3.96 -10.00 -6.92
N ILE A 133 4.26 -10.73 -7.99
CA ILE A 133 4.24 -10.23 -9.36
C ILE A 133 2.88 -9.60 -9.69
N GLY A 134 1.79 -10.32 -9.37
CA GLY A 134 0.44 -9.80 -9.61
C GLY A 134 0.15 -8.51 -8.84
N LEU A 135 0.50 -8.45 -7.56
CA LEU A 135 0.31 -7.26 -6.72
C LEU A 135 1.15 -6.08 -7.20
N LEU A 136 2.41 -6.31 -7.57
CA LEU A 136 3.30 -5.26 -8.06
C LEU A 136 2.82 -4.69 -9.40
N HIS A 137 2.36 -5.54 -10.33
CA HIS A 137 1.73 -5.06 -11.57
C HIS A 137 0.49 -4.20 -11.30
N GLN A 138 -0.36 -4.63 -10.37
CA GLN A 138 -1.53 -3.85 -9.99
C GLN A 138 -1.14 -2.48 -9.39
N ASN A 139 -0.11 -2.42 -8.54
CA ASN A 139 0.40 -1.17 -7.99
C ASN A 139 0.93 -0.25 -9.10
N MET A 140 1.75 -0.75 -10.02
CA MET A 140 2.26 0.01 -11.15
C MET A 140 1.14 0.58 -12.04
N ASP A 141 0.06 -0.16 -12.23
CA ASP A 141 -1.10 0.33 -12.97
C ASP A 141 -1.88 1.41 -12.19
N TYR A 142 -1.96 1.30 -10.87
CA TYR A 142 -2.54 2.35 -10.02
C TYR A 142 -1.70 3.63 -10.07
N GLU A 143 -0.37 3.54 -10.00
CA GLU A 143 0.54 4.68 -10.11
C GLU A 143 0.32 5.43 -11.42
N LYS A 144 0.33 4.72 -12.56
CA LYS A 144 0.05 5.32 -13.89
C LYS A 144 -1.32 6.01 -13.94
N ARG A 145 -2.35 5.43 -13.30
CA ARG A 145 -3.68 6.04 -13.25
C ARG A 145 -3.70 7.29 -12.37
N VAL A 146 -2.97 7.28 -11.26
CA VAL A 146 -2.83 8.46 -10.38
C VAL A 146 -2.15 9.59 -11.14
N ASP A 147 -1.04 9.33 -11.82
CA ASP A 147 -0.33 10.33 -12.62
C ASP A 147 -1.23 10.96 -13.69
N LYS A 148 -1.95 10.12 -14.44
CA LYS A 148 -2.93 10.59 -15.42
C LYS A 148 -4.02 11.47 -14.81
N ASN A 149 -4.52 11.11 -13.64
CA ASN A 149 -5.53 11.90 -12.94
C ASN A 149 -4.96 13.25 -12.48
N ILE A 150 -3.71 13.29 -12.01
CA ILE A 150 -3.01 14.53 -11.64
C ILE A 150 -2.89 15.46 -12.85
N GLU A 151 -2.50 14.94 -14.01
CA GLU A 151 -2.45 15.72 -15.26
C GLU A 151 -3.82 16.27 -15.65
N GLN A 152 -4.88 15.46 -15.57
CA GLN A 152 -6.25 15.90 -15.85
C GLN A 152 -6.72 17.00 -14.89
N ILE A 153 -6.47 16.83 -13.59
CA ILE A 153 -6.80 17.86 -12.58
C ILE A 153 -6.08 19.17 -12.89
N SER A 154 -4.80 19.11 -13.26
CA SER A 154 -4.02 20.28 -13.64
C SER A 154 -4.61 20.99 -14.86
N SER A 155 -4.98 20.24 -15.89
CA SER A 155 -5.62 20.76 -17.11
C SER A 155 -6.95 21.44 -16.81
N LEU A 156 -7.84 20.77 -16.06
CA LEU A 156 -9.14 21.31 -15.65
C LEU A 156 -9.01 22.57 -14.80
N LYS A 157 -8.01 22.64 -13.92
CA LYS A 157 -7.73 23.83 -13.11
C LYS A 157 -7.33 25.03 -14.00
N ASN A 158 -6.53 24.80 -15.03
CA ASN A 158 -6.13 25.82 -15.96
C ASN A 158 -7.33 26.32 -16.81
N GLU A 159 -8.18 25.42 -17.28
CA GLU A 159 -9.39 25.73 -18.01
C GLU A 159 -10.35 26.55 -17.14
N LEU A 160 -10.60 26.14 -15.90
CA LEU A 160 -11.43 26.87 -14.94
C LEU A 160 -10.92 28.30 -14.72
N SER A 161 -9.58 28.46 -14.59
CA SER A 161 -8.95 29.78 -14.46
C SER A 161 -9.20 30.66 -15.68
N SER A 162 -9.11 30.09 -16.89
CA SER A 162 -9.39 30.79 -18.15
C SER A 162 -10.86 31.20 -18.24
N GLN A 163 -11.78 30.30 -17.96
CA GLN A 163 -13.24 30.58 -17.96
C GLN A 163 -13.59 31.67 -16.95
N LYS A 164 -12.99 31.65 -15.75
CA LYS A 164 -13.20 32.70 -14.74
C LYS A 164 -12.75 34.07 -15.25
N LYS A 165 -11.62 34.15 -15.96
CA LYS A 165 -11.17 35.41 -16.58
C LYS A 165 -12.14 35.89 -17.67
N GLN A 166 -12.68 34.97 -18.48
CA GLN A 166 -13.66 35.32 -19.51
C GLN A 166 -14.95 35.82 -18.89
N ILE A 167 -15.47 35.16 -17.86
CA ILE A 167 -16.66 35.61 -17.12
C ILE A 167 -16.46 37.02 -16.55
N ASN A 168 -15.35 37.31 -15.89
CA ASN A 168 -15.05 38.63 -15.35
C ASN A 168 -14.97 39.69 -16.45
N ASN A 169 -14.41 39.37 -17.62
CA ASN A 169 -14.38 40.28 -18.76
C ASN A 169 -15.79 40.57 -19.28
N LEU A 170 -16.62 39.54 -19.45
CA LEU A 170 -18.01 39.70 -19.88
C LEU A 170 -18.84 40.53 -18.87
N LEU A 171 -18.66 40.30 -17.59
CA LEU A 171 -19.33 41.11 -16.54
C LEU A 171 -18.93 42.58 -16.62
N ASN A 172 -17.65 42.87 -16.87
CA ASN A 172 -17.20 44.25 -17.05
C ASN A 172 -17.78 44.89 -18.32
N GLN A 173 -17.90 44.15 -19.42
CA GLN A 173 -18.54 44.64 -20.64
C GLN A 173 -20.01 44.92 -20.43
N LEU A 174 -20.75 44.00 -19.75
CA LEU A 174 -22.15 44.21 -19.39
C LEU A 174 -22.35 45.45 -18.52
N LYS A 175 -21.47 45.68 -17.54
CA LYS A 175 -21.51 46.86 -16.69
C LYS A 175 -21.36 48.15 -17.51
N LYS A 176 -20.37 48.19 -18.43
CA LYS A 176 -20.18 49.34 -19.32
C LYS A 176 -21.39 49.60 -20.25
N LEU A 177 -21.95 48.55 -20.83
CA LEU A 177 -23.14 48.67 -21.66
C LEU A 177 -24.34 49.25 -20.87
N LYS A 178 -24.55 48.75 -19.65
CA LYS A 178 -25.62 49.27 -18.77
C LYS A 178 -25.41 50.75 -18.41
N GLU A 179 -24.18 51.17 -18.15
CA GLU A 179 -23.84 52.57 -17.88
C GLU A 179 -24.14 53.46 -19.10
N ILE A 180 -23.83 52.97 -20.30
CA ILE A 180 -24.15 53.70 -21.58
C ILE A 180 -25.64 53.81 -21.77
N ASP A 181 -26.38 52.72 -21.54
CA ASP A 181 -27.84 52.68 -21.72
C ASP A 181 -28.55 53.66 -20.76
N LEU A 182 -28.14 53.66 -19.48
CA LEU A 182 -28.65 54.65 -18.49
C LEU A 182 -28.33 56.09 -18.90
N GLY A 183 -27.12 56.34 -19.42
CA GLY A 183 -26.78 57.70 -19.89
C GLY A 183 -27.57 58.15 -21.13
N ILE A 184 -27.94 57.22 -22.00
CA ILE A 184 -28.83 57.52 -23.14
C ILE A 184 -30.25 57.82 -22.66
N GLU A 185 -30.78 57.03 -21.74
CA GLU A 185 -32.13 57.31 -21.17
C GLU A 185 -32.18 58.63 -20.43
N GLU A 186 -31.16 59.03 -19.70
CA GLU A 186 -31.09 60.32 -18.99
C GLU A 186 -31.09 61.48 -19.98
N LYS A 187 -30.25 61.43 -21.02
CA LYS A 187 -30.24 62.43 -22.10
C LYS A 187 -31.56 62.53 -22.85
N LYS A 188 -32.24 61.39 -23.06
CA LYS A 188 -33.58 61.37 -23.67
C LYS A 188 -34.61 62.02 -22.82
N ARG A 189 -34.57 61.85 -21.49
CA ARG A 189 -35.48 62.56 -20.54
C ARG A 189 -35.25 64.08 -20.49
N GLU A 190 -33.97 64.51 -20.56
CA GLU A 190 -33.60 65.91 -20.58
C GLU A 190 -34.05 66.63 -21.87
N ALA A 191 -34.01 65.87 -23.01
CA ALA A 191 -34.44 66.44 -24.32
C ALA A 191 -35.91 66.47 -24.52
N LEU A 192 -36.77 65.91 -23.69
CA LEU A 192 -38.23 66.03 -23.76
C LEU A 192 -38.67 67.39 -23.25
N PRO A 193 -39.39 68.22 -24.03
CA PRO A 193 -39.90 69.52 -23.61
C PRO A 193 -40.78 69.32 -22.36
N LYS A 194 -40.56 70.12 -21.33
CA LYS A 194 -41.44 70.19 -20.17
C LYS A 194 -42.77 70.70 -20.64
N ILE A 195 -43.66 69.83 -21.07
CA ILE A 195 -45.05 70.17 -21.44
C ILE A 195 -45.84 70.31 -20.10
N GLY A 196 -46.18 71.53 -19.69
CA GLY A 196 -47.17 71.79 -18.69
C GLY A 196 -46.69 72.45 -17.39
N GLN A 197 -46.57 73.75 -17.34
CA GLN A 197 -47.01 74.57 -16.25
C GLN A 197 -47.95 75.59 -16.80
#